data_98a43f63dad7bed47aecf91490ebd532
#
_entry.id   98a43f63dad7bed47aecf91490ebd532
#
_cell.length_a   1.000
_cell.length_b   1.000
_cell.length_c   1.000
_cell.angle_alpha   90.00
_cell.angle_beta   90.00
_cell.angle_gamma   90.00
#
_symmetry.space_group_name_H-M   'P 1'
#
loop_
_entity.id
_entity.type
_entity.pdbx_description
1 polymer ?
#
loop_
_entity_poly.entity_id
_entity_poly.type
_entity_poly.pdbx_seq_one_letter_code
_entity_poly.pdbx_strand_id
1 'polypeptide(L)'
;MATRWHSYLGPALVLVFCLSQAFRDVYFGHAFQGVDFFAIILLAFLASTILFTTVPLIRNRGAFKKLRGHGRTVLMMNLTTALAWSCYFFGLSHLEPSIVNTMHSGMGPLTVVALAALGVRLAKTDRIGWSEYFGYAGIALSLVALAWVVLSGRSGLAGGETTALLGLAALLISGASITVSLLYCKRLHDHGVNAEVVTSVRYGFLILTATGVVWYKGGLQGIDSIGEAATLTALATVLIVLPLYAFQVGIALTTPLTANVLRALGPVFVFALQQVDGRLTTSAPTLIGILAYSAAAILSNMAHARSGVDGKSGTSTNVSARHLPLQPAER
;
A
#
# COMPACT_ATOMS: atom_id res chain seq x y z
N MET A 1 7.69 -20.87 -26.41
CA MET A 1 6.74 -21.02 -25.27
C MET A 1 7.15 -20.25 -24.03
N ALA A 2 8.43 -20.09 -23.69
CA ALA A 2 8.91 -19.38 -22.50
C ALA A 2 8.48 -17.90 -22.41
N THR A 3 8.37 -17.18 -23.52
CA THR A 3 8.03 -15.75 -23.54
C THR A 3 6.58 -15.42 -23.13
N ARG A 4 5.63 -16.33 -23.34
CA ARG A 4 4.23 -16.10 -22.93
C ARG A 4 4.00 -16.25 -21.42
N TRP A 5 4.73 -17.14 -20.75
CA TRP A 5 4.60 -17.33 -19.29
C TRP A 5 5.05 -16.11 -18.49
N HIS A 6 6.10 -15.40 -18.94
CA HIS A 6 6.58 -14.18 -18.28
C HIS A 6 5.56 -13.03 -18.33
N SER A 7 4.73 -12.95 -19.40
CA SER A 7 3.73 -11.87 -19.53
C SER A 7 2.55 -12.01 -18.55
N TYR A 8 2.25 -13.21 -18.05
CA TYR A 8 1.18 -13.44 -17.07
C TYR A 8 1.66 -13.47 -15.62
N LEU A 9 2.95 -13.72 -15.39
CA LEU A 9 3.51 -13.85 -14.04
C LEU A 9 3.37 -12.56 -13.23
N GLY A 10 3.66 -11.41 -13.81
CA GLY A 10 3.53 -10.11 -13.16
C GLY A 10 2.10 -9.82 -12.66
N PRO A 11 1.09 -9.82 -13.57
CA PRO A 11 -0.31 -9.68 -13.16
C PRO A 11 -0.78 -10.71 -12.14
N ALA A 12 -0.36 -11.98 -12.27
CA ALA A 12 -0.71 -13.03 -11.33
C ALA A 12 -0.16 -12.76 -9.92
N LEU A 13 1.09 -12.30 -9.78
CA LEU A 13 1.67 -11.93 -8.49
C LEU A 13 0.97 -10.73 -7.85
N VAL A 14 0.56 -9.74 -8.66
CA VAL A 14 -0.26 -8.61 -8.17
C VAL A 14 -1.64 -9.08 -7.70
N LEU A 15 -2.27 -10.01 -8.42
CA LEU A 15 -3.55 -10.60 -8.02
C LEU A 15 -3.41 -11.41 -6.72
N VAL A 16 -2.37 -12.23 -6.59
CA VAL A 16 -2.04 -12.95 -5.35
C VAL A 16 -1.91 -11.97 -4.19
N PHE A 17 -1.21 -10.86 -4.39
CA PHE A 17 -1.11 -9.80 -3.38
C PHE A 17 -2.49 -9.25 -2.99
N CYS A 18 -3.35 -8.90 -3.96
CA CYS A 18 -4.69 -8.35 -3.68
C CYS A 18 -5.57 -9.36 -2.92
N LEU A 19 -5.54 -10.63 -3.30
CA LEU A 19 -6.28 -11.69 -2.60
C LEU A 19 -5.73 -11.93 -1.19
N SER A 20 -4.41 -11.96 -1.03
CA SER A 20 -3.78 -12.10 0.30
C SER A 20 -4.11 -10.91 1.21
N GLN A 21 -4.17 -9.69 0.66
CA GLN A 21 -4.65 -8.52 1.41
C GLN A 21 -6.10 -8.70 1.87
N ALA A 22 -6.97 -9.24 1.01
CA ALA A 22 -8.35 -9.50 1.38
C ALA A 22 -8.45 -10.49 2.54
N PHE A 23 -7.72 -11.61 2.47
CA PHE A 23 -7.62 -12.57 3.58
C PHE A 23 -7.06 -11.94 4.84
N ARG A 24 -6.00 -11.15 4.72
CA ARG A 24 -5.40 -10.43 5.84
C ARG A 24 -6.43 -9.53 6.54
N ASP A 25 -7.12 -8.71 5.77
CA ASP A 25 -8.02 -7.69 6.33
C ASP A 25 -9.24 -8.34 7.00
N VAL A 26 -9.81 -9.37 6.40
CA VAL A 26 -10.94 -10.11 7.01
C VAL A 26 -10.47 -10.90 8.24
N TYR A 27 -9.35 -11.62 8.14
CA TYR A 27 -8.83 -12.42 9.25
C TYR A 27 -8.41 -11.56 10.45
N PHE A 28 -7.58 -10.54 10.24
CA PHE A 28 -7.13 -9.69 11.34
C PHE A 28 -8.21 -8.74 11.84
N GLY A 29 -9.15 -8.30 11.00
CA GLY A 29 -10.33 -7.56 11.45
C GLY A 29 -11.12 -8.33 12.49
N HIS A 30 -11.16 -9.68 12.38
CA HIS A 30 -11.73 -10.54 13.42
C HIS A 30 -10.77 -10.74 14.60
N ALA A 31 -9.51 -11.08 14.34
CA ALA A 31 -8.54 -11.38 15.38
C ALA A 31 -8.37 -10.21 16.36
N PHE A 32 -8.48 -8.96 15.89
CA PHE A 32 -8.39 -7.75 16.71
C PHE A 32 -9.56 -7.55 17.68
N GLN A 33 -10.61 -8.36 17.61
CA GLN A 33 -11.66 -8.36 18.64
C GLN A 33 -11.20 -9.03 19.93
N GLY A 34 -10.20 -9.93 19.88
CA GLY A 34 -9.66 -10.63 21.05
C GLY A 34 -8.18 -10.36 21.32
N VAL A 35 -7.42 -9.94 20.31
CA VAL A 35 -5.98 -9.73 20.41
C VAL A 35 -5.63 -8.27 20.15
N ASP A 36 -4.75 -7.71 20.96
CA ASP A 36 -4.26 -6.35 20.74
C ASP A 36 -3.51 -6.24 19.42
N PHE A 37 -3.91 -5.29 18.58
CA PHE A 37 -3.30 -5.13 17.25
C PHE A 37 -1.81 -4.72 17.32
N PHE A 38 -1.32 -4.07 18.39
CA PHE A 38 0.10 -3.79 18.58
C PHE A 38 0.91 -5.06 18.85
N ALA A 39 0.32 -6.08 19.47
CA ALA A 39 0.96 -7.38 19.62
C ALA A 39 1.19 -8.02 18.23
N ILE A 40 0.19 -7.99 17.36
CA ILE A 40 0.31 -8.52 15.99
C ILE A 40 1.28 -7.67 15.16
N ILE A 41 1.25 -6.33 15.28
CA ILE A 41 2.25 -5.45 14.64
C ILE A 41 3.67 -5.86 15.06
N LEU A 42 3.91 -6.02 16.36
CA LEU A 42 5.23 -6.37 16.87
C LEU A 42 5.72 -7.70 16.27
N LEU A 43 4.91 -8.74 16.37
CA LEU A 43 5.26 -10.08 15.88
C LEU A 43 5.49 -10.10 14.36
N ALA A 44 4.55 -9.53 13.58
CA ALA A 44 4.60 -9.53 12.12
C ALA A 44 5.81 -8.76 11.57
N PHE A 45 6.01 -7.53 12.06
CA PHE A 45 7.04 -6.66 11.48
C PHE A 45 8.43 -6.92 12.04
N LEU A 46 8.53 -7.51 13.25
CA LEU A 46 9.80 -8.06 13.75
C LEU A 46 10.25 -9.24 12.88
N ALA A 47 9.36 -10.21 12.62
CA ALA A 47 9.64 -11.34 11.74
C ALA A 47 10.02 -10.87 10.32
N SER A 48 9.29 -9.89 9.78
CA SER A 48 9.60 -9.27 8.49
C SER A 48 11.00 -8.65 8.48
N THR A 49 11.33 -7.87 9.50
CA THR A 49 12.63 -7.20 9.61
C THR A 49 13.76 -8.20 9.72
N ILE A 50 13.61 -9.25 10.52
CA ILE A 50 14.60 -10.33 10.64
C ILE A 50 14.80 -10.99 9.28
N LEU A 51 13.73 -11.40 8.59
CA LEU A 51 13.79 -12.07 7.29
C LEU A 51 14.51 -11.18 6.25
N PHE A 52 14.07 -9.94 6.06
CA PHE A 52 14.62 -9.03 5.07
C PHE A 52 15.98 -8.43 5.44
N THR A 53 16.43 -8.55 6.68
CA THR A 53 17.80 -8.22 7.08
C THR A 53 18.75 -9.38 6.82
N THR A 54 18.32 -10.59 7.14
CA THR A 54 19.16 -11.80 7.01
C THR A 54 19.53 -12.07 5.56
N VAL A 55 18.58 -11.95 4.62
CA VAL A 55 18.82 -12.23 3.19
C VAL A 55 19.93 -11.35 2.60
N PRO A 56 19.91 -10.00 2.69
CA PRO A 56 21.00 -9.18 2.16
C PRO A 56 22.33 -9.39 2.90
N LEU A 57 22.30 -9.64 4.21
CA LEU A 57 23.54 -9.89 4.97
C LEU A 57 24.28 -11.15 4.51
N ILE A 58 23.54 -12.19 4.13
CA ILE A 58 24.12 -13.44 3.62
C ILE A 58 24.62 -13.25 2.18
N ARG A 59 23.81 -12.60 1.32
CA ARG A 59 24.09 -12.47 -0.11
C ARG A 59 25.12 -11.38 -0.45
N ASN A 60 25.02 -10.23 0.23
CA ASN A 60 25.86 -9.06 -0.04
C ASN A 60 25.97 -8.14 1.18
N ARG A 61 26.94 -8.37 2.04
CA ARG A 61 27.19 -7.54 3.24
C ARG A 61 27.40 -6.06 2.94
N GLY A 62 27.79 -5.70 1.71
CA GLY A 62 27.94 -4.32 1.26
C GLY A 62 26.65 -3.61 0.91
N ALA A 63 25.50 -4.30 0.81
CA ALA A 63 24.23 -3.74 0.38
C ALA A 63 23.77 -2.55 1.24
N PHE A 64 24.01 -2.60 2.56
CA PHE A 64 23.67 -1.54 3.51
C PHE A 64 24.55 -0.28 3.37
N LYS A 65 25.73 -0.36 2.74
CA LYS A 65 26.59 0.83 2.53
C LYS A 65 25.89 1.91 1.72
N LYS A 66 24.99 1.52 0.82
CA LYS A 66 24.19 2.46 -0.01
C LYS A 66 23.22 3.32 0.78
N LEU A 67 22.92 2.97 2.05
CA LEU A 67 22.09 3.80 2.95
C LEU A 67 22.86 4.99 3.54
N ARG A 68 24.20 4.98 3.46
CA ARG A 68 25.02 6.10 3.99
C ARG A 68 24.66 7.39 3.26
N GLY A 69 24.42 8.45 4.03
CA GLY A 69 23.99 9.75 3.50
C GLY A 69 22.47 9.90 3.33
N HIS A 70 21.68 8.82 3.45
CA HIS A 70 20.21 8.86 3.29
C HIS A 70 19.44 8.80 4.61
N GLY A 71 20.06 9.08 5.75
CA GLY A 71 19.47 8.93 7.09
C GLY A 71 18.14 9.68 7.26
N ARG A 72 18.03 10.93 6.77
CA ARG A 72 16.76 11.69 6.79
C ARG A 72 15.65 11.00 5.99
N THR A 73 15.97 10.44 4.82
CA THR A 73 15.00 9.70 3.99
C THR A 73 14.53 8.44 4.70
N VAL A 74 15.45 7.68 5.31
CA VAL A 74 15.14 6.49 6.11
C VAL A 74 14.30 6.84 7.32
N LEU A 75 14.63 7.92 8.04
CA LEU A 75 13.84 8.39 9.19
C LEU A 75 12.41 8.74 8.79
N MET A 76 12.22 9.55 7.75
CA MET A 76 10.88 9.95 7.29
C MET A 76 10.07 8.73 6.79
N MET A 77 10.72 7.81 6.08
CA MET A 77 10.10 6.54 5.68
C MET A 77 9.62 5.73 6.90
N ASN A 78 10.43 5.62 7.93
CA ASN A 78 10.08 4.90 9.17
C ASN A 78 8.91 5.55 9.90
N LEU A 79 8.95 6.88 10.10
CA LEU A 79 7.88 7.62 10.78
C LEU A 79 6.55 7.47 10.04
N THR A 80 6.56 7.69 8.72
CA THR A 80 5.34 7.58 7.91
C THR A 80 4.85 6.13 7.80
N THR A 81 5.75 5.13 7.79
CA THR A 81 5.36 3.72 7.83
C THR A 81 4.72 3.35 9.17
N ALA A 82 5.29 3.80 10.29
CA ALA A 82 4.76 3.52 11.62
C ALA A 82 3.36 4.12 11.78
N LEU A 83 3.20 5.39 11.39
CA LEU A 83 1.90 6.08 11.42
C LEU A 83 0.87 5.36 10.53
N ALA A 84 1.28 4.96 9.31
CA ALA A 84 0.40 4.28 8.37
C ALA A 84 -0.15 2.96 8.93
N TRP A 85 0.72 2.07 9.41
CA TRP A 85 0.30 0.75 9.88
C TRP A 85 -0.44 0.80 11.22
N SER A 86 -0.02 1.66 12.15
CA SER A 86 -0.74 1.84 13.41
C SER A 86 -2.16 2.35 13.18
N CYS A 87 -2.32 3.37 12.33
CA CYS A 87 -3.63 3.89 11.97
C CYS A 87 -4.46 2.90 11.14
N TYR A 88 -3.83 2.11 10.27
CA TYR A 88 -4.52 1.07 9.50
C TYR A 88 -5.15 0.00 10.39
N PHE A 89 -4.36 -0.56 11.31
CA PHE A 89 -4.84 -1.62 12.19
C PHE A 89 -5.79 -1.09 13.25
N PHE A 90 -5.62 0.16 13.71
CA PHE A 90 -6.64 0.83 14.52
C PHE A 90 -7.97 0.94 13.76
N GLY A 91 -7.95 1.38 12.49
CA GLY A 91 -9.16 1.38 11.66
C GLY A 91 -9.76 -0.01 11.49
N LEU A 92 -8.92 -1.03 11.24
CA LEU A 92 -9.34 -2.41 11.01
C LEU A 92 -9.93 -3.07 12.26
N SER A 93 -9.54 -2.64 13.47
CA SER A 93 -10.12 -3.13 14.72
C SER A 93 -11.50 -2.53 15.04
N HIS A 94 -11.92 -1.46 14.34
CA HIS A 94 -13.14 -0.73 14.65
C HIS A 94 -14.11 -0.58 13.48
N LEU A 95 -13.66 -0.79 12.24
CA LEU A 95 -14.45 -0.58 11.03
C LEU A 95 -14.46 -1.85 10.15
N GLU A 96 -15.46 -1.91 9.30
CA GLU A 96 -15.64 -2.98 8.31
C GLU A 96 -14.39 -3.10 7.39
N PRO A 97 -13.79 -4.30 7.25
CA PRO A 97 -12.54 -4.51 6.50
C PRO A 97 -12.56 -3.96 5.08
N SER A 98 -13.68 -4.06 4.39
CA SER A 98 -13.84 -3.55 3.02
C SER A 98 -13.81 -2.02 2.96
N ILE A 99 -14.40 -1.34 3.95
CA ILE A 99 -14.32 0.12 4.10
C ILE A 99 -12.89 0.53 4.44
N VAL A 100 -12.25 -0.17 5.37
CA VAL A 100 -10.84 0.07 5.75
C VAL A 100 -9.92 0.02 4.54
N ASN A 101 -10.03 -1.05 3.74
CA ASN A 101 -9.21 -1.21 2.55
C ASN A 101 -9.49 -0.12 1.51
N THR A 102 -10.76 0.25 1.31
CA THR A 102 -11.17 1.28 0.34
C THR A 102 -10.66 2.67 0.75
N MET A 103 -10.89 3.07 2.01
CA MET A 103 -10.46 4.36 2.53
C MET A 103 -8.94 4.51 2.48
N HIS A 104 -8.20 3.50 2.94
CA HIS A 104 -6.75 3.47 2.89
C HIS A 104 -6.20 3.56 1.47
N SER A 105 -6.72 2.74 0.54
CA SER A 105 -6.24 2.69 -0.85
C SER A 105 -6.61 3.95 -1.63
N GLY A 106 -7.80 4.49 -1.41
CA GLY A 106 -8.29 5.68 -2.11
C GLY A 106 -7.55 6.96 -1.75
N MET A 107 -6.97 7.03 -0.55
CA MET A 107 -6.14 8.18 -0.16
C MET A 107 -4.81 8.26 -0.94
N GLY A 108 -4.33 7.17 -1.53
CA GLY A 108 -3.08 7.15 -2.28
C GLY A 108 -3.02 8.18 -3.40
N PRO A 109 -3.86 8.08 -4.43
CA PRO A 109 -3.92 9.03 -5.52
C PRO A 109 -4.19 10.47 -5.06
N LEU A 110 -5.12 10.66 -4.12
CA LEU A 110 -5.46 11.98 -3.58
C LEU A 110 -4.27 12.64 -2.87
N THR A 111 -3.48 11.86 -2.13
CA THR A 111 -2.27 12.35 -1.46
C THR A 111 -1.20 12.79 -2.46
N VAL A 112 -0.98 12.02 -3.54
CA VAL A 112 -0.02 12.40 -4.59
C VAL A 112 -0.41 13.72 -5.23
N VAL A 113 -1.69 13.89 -5.59
CA VAL A 113 -2.23 15.13 -6.18
C VAL A 113 -2.07 16.31 -5.21
N ALA A 114 -2.42 16.13 -3.93
CA ALA A 114 -2.29 17.16 -2.92
C ALA A 114 -0.83 17.59 -2.72
N LEU A 115 0.10 16.64 -2.62
CA LEU A 115 1.53 16.92 -2.50
C LEU A 115 2.10 17.63 -3.74
N ALA A 116 1.66 17.24 -4.93
CA ALA A 116 2.06 17.89 -6.17
C ALA A 116 1.55 19.35 -6.23
N ALA A 117 0.27 19.57 -5.84
CA ALA A 117 -0.32 20.92 -5.74
C ALA A 117 0.40 21.83 -4.72
N LEU A 118 0.89 21.23 -3.64
CA LEU A 118 1.72 21.93 -2.63
C LEU A 118 3.18 22.14 -3.07
N GLY A 119 3.55 21.75 -4.29
CA GLY A 119 4.91 21.89 -4.82
C GLY A 119 5.95 20.99 -4.15
N VAL A 120 5.54 19.92 -3.50
CA VAL A 120 6.44 18.98 -2.83
C VAL A 120 7.24 18.20 -3.88
N ARG A 121 8.56 18.39 -3.93
CA ARG A 121 9.46 17.76 -4.91
C ARG A 121 9.42 16.23 -4.94
N LEU A 122 8.94 15.62 -3.87
CA LEU A 122 8.83 14.17 -3.73
C LEU A 122 7.73 13.57 -4.63
N ALA A 123 6.71 14.36 -4.95
CA ALA A 123 5.52 13.97 -5.70
C ALA A 123 5.44 14.69 -7.07
N LYS A 124 6.58 14.77 -7.80
CA LYS A 124 6.55 15.32 -9.16
C LYS A 124 5.64 14.46 -10.03
N THR A 125 4.53 15.01 -10.46
CA THR A 125 3.64 14.46 -11.48
C THR A 125 3.73 15.31 -12.74
N ASP A 126 3.63 14.66 -13.88
CA ASP A 126 3.36 15.34 -15.15
C ASP A 126 2.02 16.08 -15.07
N ARG A 127 1.74 16.95 -16.03
CA ARG A 127 0.47 17.70 -16.04
C ARG A 127 -0.71 16.75 -15.97
N ILE A 128 -1.55 16.92 -14.95
CA ILE A 128 -2.78 16.14 -14.76
C ILE A 128 -3.79 16.58 -15.79
N GLY A 129 -4.30 15.65 -16.59
CA GLY A 129 -5.35 15.91 -17.57
C GLY A 129 -6.74 16.06 -16.93
N TRP A 130 -7.68 16.69 -17.63
CA TRP A 130 -9.06 16.86 -17.15
C TRP A 130 -9.74 15.52 -16.83
N SER A 131 -9.51 14.48 -17.63
CA SER A 131 -10.04 13.13 -17.40
C SER A 131 -9.52 12.48 -16.11
N GLU A 132 -8.29 12.77 -15.72
CA GLU A 132 -7.72 12.33 -14.46
C GLU A 132 -8.36 13.04 -13.27
N TYR A 133 -8.65 14.37 -13.39
CA TYR A 133 -9.36 15.11 -12.36
C TYR A 133 -10.73 14.53 -12.06
N PHE A 134 -11.50 14.13 -13.08
CA PHE A 134 -12.79 13.47 -12.88
C PHE A 134 -12.64 12.13 -12.15
N GLY A 135 -11.58 11.36 -12.44
CA GLY A 135 -11.27 10.13 -11.72
C GLY A 135 -10.96 10.41 -10.23
N TYR A 136 -10.09 11.37 -9.94
CA TYR A 136 -9.76 11.75 -8.56
C TYR A 136 -10.96 12.32 -7.80
N ALA A 137 -11.80 13.13 -8.45
CA ALA A 137 -13.04 13.61 -7.86
C ALA A 137 -14.01 12.46 -7.56
N GLY A 138 -14.12 11.47 -8.46
CA GLY A 138 -14.91 10.26 -8.24
C GLY A 138 -14.40 9.42 -7.06
N ILE A 139 -13.08 9.26 -6.93
CA ILE A 139 -12.45 8.62 -5.76
C ILE A 139 -12.82 9.38 -4.49
N ALA A 140 -12.60 10.69 -4.43
CA ALA A 140 -12.90 11.51 -3.26
C ALA A 140 -14.39 11.42 -2.86
N LEU A 141 -15.29 11.53 -3.82
CA LEU A 141 -16.73 11.41 -3.58
C LEU A 141 -17.12 10.02 -3.04
N SER A 142 -16.51 8.96 -3.57
CA SER A 142 -16.74 7.59 -3.08
C SER A 142 -16.28 7.41 -1.63
N LEU A 143 -15.13 8.01 -1.26
CA LEU A 143 -14.65 7.99 0.13
C LEU A 143 -15.59 8.77 1.06
N VAL A 144 -16.08 9.92 0.64
CA VAL A 144 -17.07 10.72 1.40
C VAL A 144 -18.37 9.93 1.57
N ALA A 145 -18.85 9.28 0.50
CA ALA A 145 -20.05 8.45 0.57
C ALA A 145 -19.88 7.26 1.54
N LEU A 146 -18.73 6.58 1.51
CA LEU A 146 -18.43 5.50 2.46
C LEU A 146 -18.31 6.00 3.89
N ALA A 147 -17.69 7.16 4.12
CA ALA A 147 -17.64 7.78 5.44
C ALA A 147 -19.05 8.09 5.96
N TRP A 148 -19.94 8.59 5.08
CA TRP A 148 -21.35 8.81 5.44
C TRP A 148 -22.09 7.50 5.76
N VAL A 149 -21.85 6.41 5.01
CA VAL A 149 -22.42 5.07 5.31
C VAL A 149 -22.01 4.61 6.72
N VAL A 150 -20.76 4.79 7.11
CA VAL A 150 -20.25 4.44 8.44
C VAL A 150 -20.93 5.30 9.52
N LEU A 151 -20.91 6.64 9.37
CA LEU A 151 -21.42 7.57 10.35
C LEU A 151 -22.96 7.50 10.50
N SER A 152 -23.66 7.09 9.44
CA SER A 152 -25.11 6.85 9.49
C SER A 152 -25.51 5.49 10.10
N GLY A 153 -24.54 4.68 10.57
CA GLY A 153 -24.79 3.35 11.14
C GLY A 153 -25.27 2.30 10.13
N ARG A 154 -25.05 2.55 8.83
CA ARG A 154 -25.47 1.65 7.73
C ARG A 154 -24.36 0.69 7.30
N SER A 155 -23.20 0.72 7.95
CA SER A 155 -22.12 -0.25 7.77
C SER A 155 -22.38 -1.54 8.54
N GLY A 156 -21.68 -2.63 8.20
CA GLY A 156 -21.87 -3.95 8.83
C GLY A 156 -21.38 -4.05 10.29
N LEU A 157 -20.69 -3.03 10.82
CA LEU A 157 -20.23 -2.99 12.21
C LEU A 157 -20.98 -1.92 13.01
N ALA A 158 -21.51 -2.32 14.16
CA ALA A 158 -22.16 -1.44 15.14
C ALA A 158 -21.09 -0.92 16.13
N GLY A 159 -20.44 0.18 15.81
CA GLY A 159 -19.57 0.94 16.72
C GLY A 159 -20.23 2.25 17.15
N GLY A 160 -19.81 2.83 18.28
CA GLY A 160 -20.24 4.19 18.65
C GLY A 160 -19.75 5.22 17.62
N GLU A 161 -20.52 6.31 17.43
CA GLU A 161 -20.23 7.36 16.45
C GLU A 161 -18.81 7.95 16.59
N THR A 162 -18.38 8.19 17.84
CA THR A 162 -17.03 8.70 18.13
C THR A 162 -15.94 7.73 17.66
N THR A 163 -16.12 6.43 17.90
CA THR A 163 -15.16 5.40 17.48
C THR A 163 -15.12 5.28 15.96
N ALA A 164 -16.28 5.37 15.31
CA ALA A 164 -16.37 5.39 13.84
C ALA A 164 -15.65 6.59 13.25
N LEU A 165 -15.82 7.78 13.81
CA LEU A 165 -15.16 9.00 13.37
C LEU A 165 -13.62 8.91 13.53
N LEU A 166 -13.16 8.42 14.69
CA LEU A 166 -11.72 8.21 14.94
C LEU A 166 -11.13 7.16 13.99
N GLY A 167 -11.86 6.07 13.73
CA GLY A 167 -11.47 5.05 12.76
C GLY A 167 -11.32 5.61 11.35
N LEU A 168 -12.30 6.39 10.88
CA LEU A 168 -12.25 7.05 9.57
C LEU A 168 -11.08 8.04 9.47
N ALA A 169 -10.89 8.88 10.48
CA ALA A 169 -9.76 9.83 10.54
C ALA A 169 -8.40 9.09 10.50
N ALA A 170 -8.27 8.00 11.27
CA ALA A 170 -7.09 7.15 11.25
C ALA A 170 -6.83 6.57 9.86
N LEU A 171 -7.86 6.14 9.12
CA LEU A 171 -7.69 5.59 7.77
C LEU A 171 -7.25 6.64 6.75
N LEU A 172 -7.74 7.86 6.83
CA LEU A 172 -7.26 8.97 6.00
C LEU A 172 -5.77 9.25 6.25
N ILE A 173 -5.38 9.31 7.53
CA ILE A 173 -3.98 9.47 7.95
C ILE A 173 -3.15 8.28 7.47
N SER A 174 -3.66 7.06 7.62
CA SER A 174 -2.98 5.83 7.19
C SER A 174 -2.68 5.83 5.70
N GLY A 175 -3.69 6.08 4.86
CA GLY A 175 -3.54 6.08 3.39
C GLY A 175 -2.61 7.20 2.90
N ALA A 176 -2.68 8.40 3.50
CA ALA A 176 -1.75 9.48 3.21
C ALA A 176 -0.31 9.10 3.61
N SER A 177 -0.14 8.59 4.83
CA SER A 177 1.18 8.25 5.39
C SER A 177 1.86 7.12 4.63
N ILE A 178 1.12 6.05 4.25
CA ILE A 178 1.70 4.96 3.46
C ILE A 178 2.16 5.45 2.09
N THR A 179 1.40 6.35 1.47
CA THR A 179 1.75 6.95 0.18
C THR A 179 3.06 7.74 0.28
N VAL A 180 3.18 8.60 1.30
CA VAL A 180 4.43 9.34 1.56
C VAL A 180 5.58 8.38 1.83
N SER A 181 5.37 7.32 2.62
CA SER A 181 6.38 6.29 2.87
C SER A 181 6.85 5.63 1.57
N LEU A 182 5.93 5.28 0.66
CA LEU A 182 6.26 4.69 -0.64
C LEU A 182 7.07 5.64 -1.53
N LEU A 183 6.79 6.94 -1.48
CA LEU A 183 7.61 7.94 -2.19
C LEU A 183 9.04 8.00 -1.65
N TYR A 184 9.24 7.89 -0.32
CA TYR A 184 10.59 7.77 0.26
C TYR A 184 11.26 6.44 -0.09
N CYS A 185 10.53 5.31 -0.13
CA CYS A 185 11.05 4.04 -0.63
C CYS A 185 11.55 4.18 -2.08
N LYS A 186 10.71 4.78 -2.95
CA LYS A 186 11.09 5.04 -4.35
C LYS A 186 12.36 5.88 -4.42
N ARG A 187 12.47 6.94 -3.65
CA ARG A 187 13.68 7.78 -3.59
C ARG A 187 14.93 6.96 -3.24
N LEU A 188 14.85 6.02 -2.30
CA LEU A 188 15.96 5.13 -1.97
C LEU A 188 16.29 4.17 -3.13
N HIS A 189 15.28 3.64 -3.81
CA HIS A 189 15.49 2.82 -5.02
C HIS A 189 16.15 3.58 -6.14
N ASP A 190 15.74 4.84 -6.38
CA ASP A 190 16.34 5.73 -7.39
C ASP A 190 17.84 5.99 -7.09
N HIS A 191 18.28 5.88 -5.83
CA HIS A 191 19.69 5.91 -5.41
C HIS A 191 20.36 4.52 -5.39
N GLY A 192 19.72 3.51 -5.99
CA GLY A 192 20.26 2.16 -6.15
C GLY A 192 20.24 1.31 -4.88
N VAL A 193 19.44 1.66 -3.86
CA VAL A 193 19.22 0.79 -2.70
C VAL A 193 18.25 -0.33 -3.07
N ASN A 194 18.62 -1.57 -2.82
CA ASN A 194 17.79 -2.74 -3.15
C ASN A 194 16.53 -2.80 -2.30
N ALA A 195 15.45 -3.37 -2.85
CA ALA A 195 14.15 -3.49 -2.19
C ALA A 195 14.22 -4.23 -0.85
N GLU A 196 15.02 -5.30 -0.78
CA GLU A 196 15.25 -6.07 0.45
C GLU A 196 15.84 -5.21 1.58
N VAL A 197 16.84 -4.36 1.24
CA VAL A 197 17.47 -3.44 2.19
C VAL A 197 16.50 -2.34 2.63
N VAL A 198 15.72 -1.78 1.71
CA VAL A 198 14.68 -0.79 2.05
C VAL A 198 13.65 -1.41 2.99
N THR A 199 13.19 -2.63 2.72
CA THR A 199 12.21 -3.34 3.56
C THR A 199 12.78 -3.65 4.94
N SER A 200 14.05 -4.05 5.04
CA SER A 200 14.69 -4.38 6.32
C SER A 200 14.80 -3.19 7.28
N VAL A 201 14.98 -1.97 6.76
CA VAL A 201 15.14 -0.76 7.58
C VAL A 201 13.85 0.05 7.73
N ARG A 202 12.76 -0.38 7.10
CA ARG A 202 11.51 0.39 7.01
C ARG A 202 10.67 0.35 8.28
N TYR A 203 10.75 -0.72 9.06
CA TYR A 203 9.82 -0.99 10.15
C TYR A 203 10.39 -0.71 11.54
N GLY A 204 11.62 -0.20 11.65
CA GLY A 204 12.30 -0.01 12.94
C GLY A 204 11.49 0.85 13.91
N PHE A 205 10.96 1.98 13.47
CA PHE A 205 10.15 2.86 14.32
C PHE A 205 8.78 2.25 14.66
N LEU A 206 8.18 1.49 13.74
CA LEU A 206 6.94 0.76 14.00
C LEU A 206 7.12 -0.32 15.08
N ILE A 207 8.21 -1.08 15.01
CA ILE A 207 8.56 -2.09 16.01
C ILE A 207 8.82 -1.43 17.36
N LEU A 208 9.56 -0.32 17.38
CA LEU A 208 9.84 0.42 18.62
C LEU A 208 8.55 0.90 19.29
N THR A 209 7.64 1.51 18.54
CA THR A 209 6.35 1.98 19.06
C THR A 209 5.48 0.81 19.54
N ALA A 210 5.40 -0.28 18.77
CA ALA A 210 4.66 -1.47 19.16
C ALA A 210 5.25 -2.12 20.44
N THR A 211 6.57 -2.21 20.55
CA THR A 211 7.24 -2.70 21.77
C THR A 211 6.91 -1.83 22.98
N GLY A 212 6.95 -0.51 22.83
CA GLY A 212 6.59 0.42 23.91
C GLY A 212 5.15 0.27 24.37
N VAL A 213 4.19 0.11 23.43
CA VAL A 213 2.77 -0.09 23.77
C VAL A 213 2.55 -1.45 24.43
N VAL A 214 3.12 -2.52 23.88
CA VAL A 214 3.02 -3.88 24.44
C VAL A 214 3.61 -3.90 25.86
N TRP A 215 4.74 -3.25 26.08
CA TRP A 215 5.31 -3.13 27.44
C TRP A 215 4.38 -2.35 28.37
N TYR A 216 3.91 -1.18 27.96
CA TYR A 216 2.98 -0.36 28.76
C TYR A 216 1.73 -1.12 29.17
N LYS A 217 1.20 -1.98 28.29
CA LYS A 217 0.04 -2.83 28.56
C LYS A 217 0.34 -4.09 29.39
N GLY A 218 1.60 -4.34 29.74
CA GLY A 218 2.02 -5.47 30.55
C GLY A 218 2.22 -6.78 29.78
N GLY A 219 2.35 -6.75 28.44
CA GLY A 219 2.64 -7.92 27.61
C GLY A 219 1.78 -8.01 26.35
N LEU A 220 1.83 -9.17 25.71
CA LEU A 220 1.08 -9.47 24.47
C LEU A 220 -0.39 -9.76 24.81
N GLN A 221 -1.20 -8.72 24.96
CA GLN A 221 -2.60 -8.83 25.34
C GLN A 221 -3.41 -9.67 24.34
N GLY A 222 -4.16 -10.67 24.89
CA GLY A 222 -4.95 -11.60 24.07
C GLY A 222 -4.15 -12.74 23.45
N ILE A 223 -2.87 -12.92 23.84
CA ILE A 223 -2.02 -14.04 23.41
C ILE A 223 -1.53 -14.77 24.67
N ASP A 224 -2.10 -15.94 24.93
CA ASP A 224 -1.92 -16.65 26.20
C ASP A 224 -0.80 -17.72 26.13
N SER A 225 -0.31 -18.06 24.94
CA SER A 225 0.70 -19.09 24.77
C SER A 225 1.73 -18.77 23.70
N ILE A 226 2.93 -19.37 23.85
CA ILE A 226 4.00 -19.29 22.83
C ILE A 226 3.53 -19.92 21.50
N GLY A 227 2.70 -20.98 21.55
CA GLY A 227 2.14 -21.62 20.37
C GLY A 227 1.22 -20.68 19.59
N GLU A 228 0.38 -19.92 20.29
CA GLU A 228 -0.48 -18.91 19.70
C GLU A 228 0.32 -17.76 19.09
N ALA A 229 1.32 -17.23 19.83
CA ALA A 229 2.24 -16.22 19.31
C ALA A 229 2.95 -16.69 18.03
N ALA A 230 3.43 -17.94 18.01
CA ALA A 230 4.07 -18.53 16.84
C ALA A 230 3.11 -18.68 15.66
N THR A 231 1.87 -19.10 15.90
CA THR A 231 0.82 -19.24 14.89
C THR A 231 0.46 -17.87 14.29
N LEU A 232 0.22 -16.86 15.13
CA LEU A 232 -0.08 -15.50 14.67
C LEU A 232 1.09 -14.90 13.90
N THR A 233 2.34 -15.14 14.34
CA THR A 233 3.54 -14.69 13.62
C THR A 233 3.64 -15.36 12.24
N ALA A 234 3.40 -16.67 12.15
CA ALA A 234 3.41 -17.40 10.89
C ALA A 234 2.32 -16.90 9.94
N LEU A 235 1.08 -16.75 10.43
CA LEU A 235 -0.03 -16.20 9.65
C LEU A 235 0.24 -14.77 9.17
N ALA A 236 0.75 -13.91 10.05
CA ALA A 236 1.12 -12.53 9.68
C ALA A 236 2.25 -12.53 8.64
N THR A 237 3.22 -13.42 8.74
CA THR A 237 4.28 -13.56 7.74
C THR A 237 3.70 -13.98 6.39
N VAL A 238 2.81 -14.96 6.36
CA VAL A 238 2.17 -15.45 5.12
C VAL A 238 1.22 -14.41 4.52
N LEU A 239 0.44 -13.70 5.34
CA LEU A 239 -0.60 -12.78 4.86
C LEU A 239 -0.13 -11.33 4.67
N ILE A 240 1.00 -10.94 5.25
CA ILE A 240 1.54 -9.57 5.13
C ILE A 240 2.88 -9.57 4.39
N VAL A 241 3.86 -10.34 4.90
CA VAL A 241 5.25 -10.23 4.46
C VAL A 241 5.47 -10.82 3.06
N LEU A 242 5.03 -12.05 2.85
CA LEU A 242 5.20 -12.74 1.56
C LEU A 242 4.41 -12.05 0.43
N PRO A 243 3.15 -11.62 0.62
CA PRO A 243 2.42 -10.90 -0.42
C PRO A 243 3.04 -9.54 -0.77
N LEU A 244 3.58 -8.81 0.21
CA LEU A 244 4.31 -7.56 -0.07
C LEU A 244 5.54 -7.81 -0.96
N TYR A 245 6.26 -8.90 -0.74
CA TYR A 245 7.38 -9.28 -1.61
C TYR A 245 6.88 -9.69 -3.00
N ALA A 246 5.85 -10.53 -3.08
CA ALA A 246 5.23 -10.92 -4.35
C ALA A 246 4.74 -9.71 -5.15
N PHE A 247 4.16 -8.71 -4.47
CA PHE A 247 3.77 -7.46 -5.09
C PHE A 247 4.96 -6.68 -5.68
N GLN A 248 6.07 -6.57 -4.95
CA GLN A 248 7.27 -5.89 -5.45
C GLN A 248 7.83 -6.57 -6.70
N VAL A 249 7.86 -7.90 -6.72
CA VAL A 249 8.26 -8.67 -7.92
C VAL A 249 7.23 -8.49 -9.04
N GLY A 250 5.95 -8.54 -8.70
CA GLY A 250 4.84 -8.42 -9.67
C GLY A 250 4.84 -7.09 -10.41
N ILE A 251 5.03 -5.96 -9.70
CA ILE A 251 5.09 -4.63 -10.34
C ILE A 251 6.32 -4.45 -11.23
N ALA A 252 7.41 -5.15 -10.95
CA ALA A 252 8.60 -5.14 -11.82
C ALA A 252 8.38 -5.92 -13.13
N LEU A 253 7.43 -6.86 -13.15
CA LEU A 253 7.13 -7.75 -14.28
C LEU A 253 5.85 -7.38 -15.03
N THR A 254 5.13 -6.32 -14.63
CA THR A 254 3.89 -5.88 -15.30
C THR A 254 3.87 -4.39 -15.56
N THR A 255 2.88 -3.93 -16.33
CA THR A 255 2.71 -2.49 -16.56
C THR A 255 2.12 -1.81 -15.32
N PRO A 256 2.48 -0.54 -15.05
CA PRO A 256 1.88 0.22 -13.96
C PRO A 256 0.34 0.28 -14.05
N LEU A 257 -0.20 0.38 -15.27
CA LEU A 257 -1.64 0.37 -15.50
C LEU A 257 -2.29 -0.92 -14.99
N THR A 258 -1.76 -2.08 -15.41
CA THR A 258 -2.29 -3.39 -15.00
C THR A 258 -2.20 -3.56 -13.48
N ALA A 259 -1.06 -3.20 -12.87
CA ALA A 259 -0.90 -3.30 -11.43
C ALA A 259 -1.91 -2.42 -10.67
N ASN A 260 -2.12 -1.18 -11.12
CA ASN A 260 -3.05 -0.26 -10.47
C ASN A 260 -4.51 -0.65 -10.67
N VAL A 261 -4.90 -1.16 -11.85
CA VAL A 261 -6.26 -1.67 -12.10
C VAL A 261 -6.56 -2.88 -11.19
N LEU A 262 -5.64 -3.83 -11.07
CA LEU A 262 -5.82 -4.98 -10.17
C LEU A 262 -5.93 -4.54 -8.71
N ARG A 263 -5.12 -3.57 -8.27
CA ARG A 263 -5.21 -3.01 -6.91
C ARG A 263 -6.52 -2.28 -6.65
N ALA A 264 -7.06 -1.59 -7.64
CA ALA A 264 -8.36 -0.91 -7.51
C ALA A 264 -9.53 -1.88 -7.27
N LEU A 265 -9.36 -3.17 -7.64
CA LEU A 265 -10.30 -4.24 -7.33
C LEU A 265 -10.12 -4.84 -5.93
N GLY A 266 -9.03 -4.50 -5.23
CA GLY A 266 -8.74 -5.01 -3.88
C GLY A 266 -9.91 -4.92 -2.92
N PRO A 267 -10.56 -3.75 -2.74
CA PRO A 267 -11.72 -3.61 -1.86
C PRO A 267 -12.91 -4.50 -2.23
N VAL A 268 -13.10 -4.80 -3.53
CA VAL A 268 -14.15 -5.73 -3.98
C VAL A 268 -13.83 -7.16 -3.51
N PHE A 269 -12.56 -7.58 -3.56
CA PHE A 269 -12.14 -8.88 -3.03
C PHE A 269 -12.32 -8.96 -1.51
N VAL A 270 -11.98 -7.89 -0.78
CA VAL A 270 -12.21 -7.81 0.68
C VAL A 270 -13.70 -7.94 0.98
N PHE A 271 -14.56 -7.19 0.28
CA PHE A 271 -16.00 -7.26 0.46
C PHE A 271 -16.56 -8.65 0.15
N ALA A 272 -16.14 -9.26 -0.97
CA ALA A 272 -16.58 -10.61 -1.32
C ALA A 272 -16.17 -11.65 -0.28
N LEU A 273 -14.93 -11.57 0.23
CA LEU A 273 -14.43 -12.51 1.23
C LEU A 273 -15.13 -12.32 2.58
N GLN A 274 -15.40 -11.08 2.99
CA GLN A 274 -16.12 -10.81 4.23
C GLN A 274 -17.58 -11.33 4.18
N GLN A 275 -18.21 -11.41 2.99
CA GLN A 275 -19.53 -12.06 2.83
C GLN A 275 -19.46 -13.57 3.04
N VAL A 276 -18.40 -14.20 2.56
CA VAL A 276 -18.16 -15.65 2.77
C VAL A 276 -17.88 -15.97 4.23
N ASP A 277 -17.20 -15.07 4.93
CA ASP A 277 -16.92 -15.18 6.37
C ASP A 277 -18.20 -15.13 7.23
N GLY A 278 -19.26 -14.48 6.75
CA GLY A 278 -20.60 -14.51 7.33
C GLY A 278 -20.77 -13.82 8.70
N ARG A 279 -19.71 -13.21 9.24
CA ARG A 279 -19.71 -12.56 10.57
C ARG A 279 -20.23 -11.13 10.52
N LEU A 280 -20.21 -10.51 9.37
CA LEU A 280 -20.70 -9.15 9.17
C LEU A 280 -21.98 -9.16 8.34
N THR A 281 -22.91 -8.30 8.71
CA THR A 281 -24.13 -8.11 7.93
C THR A 281 -23.81 -7.44 6.60
N THR A 282 -24.44 -7.92 5.53
CA THR A 282 -24.26 -7.34 4.21
C THR A 282 -24.81 -5.92 4.15
N SER A 283 -23.96 -4.96 3.78
CA SER A 283 -24.35 -3.57 3.58
C SER A 283 -24.35 -3.23 2.08
N ALA A 284 -25.53 -3.10 1.48
CA ALA A 284 -25.66 -2.68 0.08
C ALA A 284 -25.07 -1.28 -0.16
N PRO A 285 -25.25 -0.28 0.71
CA PRO A 285 -24.57 1.02 0.57
C PRO A 285 -23.04 0.90 0.57
N THR A 286 -22.47 0.02 1.38
CA THR A 286 -21.01 -0.25 1.37
C THR A 286 -20.57 -0.80 0.02
N LEU A 287 -21.29 -1.79 -0.53
CA LEU A 287 -20.97 -2.36 -1.84
C LEU A 287 -21.02 -1.29 -2.95
N ILE A 288 -22.07 -0.46 -2.98
CA ILE A 288 -22.20 0.61 -3.96
C ILE A 288 -21.02 1.59 -3.87
N GLY A 289 -20.63 2.00 -2.66
CA GLY A 289 -19.48 2.88 -2.45
C GLY A 289 -18.16 2.27 -2.91
N ILE A 290 -17.94 0.97 -2.66
CA ILE A 290 -16.74 0.24 -3.10
C ILE A 290 -16.69 0.13 -4.63
N LEU A 291 -17.83 -0.22 -5.28
CA LEU A 291 -17.90 -0.31 -6.74
C LEU A 291 -17.69 1.05 -7.39
N ALA A 292 -18.27 2.12 -6.84
CA ALA A 292 -18.03 3.48 -7.31
C ALA A 292 -16.56 3.88 -7.19
N TYR A 293 -15.91 3.58 -6.05
CA TYR A 293 -14.49 3.79 -5.88
C TYR A 293 -13.67 3.01 -6.92
N SER A 294 -13.92 1.72 -7.07
CA SER A 294 -13.17 0.87 -8.01
C SER A 294 -13.30 1.36 -9.45
N ALA A 295 -14.50 1.74 -9.87
CA ALA A 295 -14.75 2.31 -11.20
C ALA A 295 -13.99 3.64 -11.39
N ALA A 296 -14.06 4.56 -10.42
CA ALA A 296 -13.37 5.84 -10.49
C ALA A 296 -11.84 5.65 -10.52
N ALA A 297 -11.29 4.73 -9.72
CA ALA A 297 -9.87 4.42 -9.69
C ALA A 297 -9.39 3.80 -11.02
N ILE A 298 -10.14 2.88 -11.60
CA ILE A 298 -9.83 2.29 -12.92
C ILE A 298 -9.85 3.37 -14.00
N LEU A 299 -10.89 4.21 -14.04
CA LEU A 299 -11.01 5.30 -15.02
C LEU A 299 -9.85 6.29 -14.90
N SER A 300 -9.47 6.69 -13.67
CA SER A 300 -8.33 7.56 -13.41
C SER A 300 -7.02 6.96 -13.94
N ASN A 301 -6.77 5.67 -13.66
CA ASN A 301 -5.56 4.99 -14.12
C ASN A 301 -5.51 4.85 -15.66
N MET A 302 -6.65 4.58 -16.31
CA MET A 302 -6.74 4.52 -17.77
C MET A 302 -6.52 5.89 -18.42
N ALA A 303 -7.06 6.95 -17.83
CA ALA A 303 -6.84 8.32 -18.28
C ALA A 303 -5.36 8.71 -18.19
N HIS A 304 -4.72 8.43 -17.07
CA HIS A 304 -3.29 8.68 -16.86
C HIS A 304 -2.41 7.93 -17.88
N ALA A 305 -2.74 6.68 -18.19
CA ALA A 305 -1.99 5.90 -19.17
C ALA A 305 -2.10 6.49 -20.60
N ARG A 306 -3.24 7.06 -20.97
CA ARG A 306 -3.45 7.72 -22.28
C ARG A 306 -2.65 9.02 -22.38
N SER A 307 -2.70 9.87 -21.36
CA SER A 307 -1.94 11.14 -21.35
C SER A 307 -0.42 10.92 -21.44
N GLY A 308 0.10 9.85 -20.84
CA GLY A 308 1.51 9.50 -20.92
C GLY A 308 1.97 8.98 -22.30
N VAL A 309 1.05 8.45 -23.11
CA VAL A 309 1.33 8.01 -24.49
C VAL A 309 1.39 9.21 -25.43
N ASP A 310 0.44 10.15 -25.30
CA ASP A 310 0.37 11.34 -26.14
C ASP A 310 1.57 12.28 -25.92
N GLY A 311 2.07 12.39 -24.69
CA GLY A 311 3.28 13.16 -24.37
C GLY A 311 4.58 12.63 -25.00
N LYS A 312 4.65 11.31 -25.25
CA LYS A 312 5.84 10.68 -25.90
C LYS A 312 5.79 10.76 -27.43
N SER A 313 4.61 10.78 -28.04
CA SER A 313 4.47 10.90 -29.50
C SER A 313 4.79 12.31 -30.01
N GLY A 314 4.58 13.35 -29.18
CA GLY A 314 4.91 14.73 -29.53
C GLY A 314 6.41 15.07 -29.48
N THR A 315 7.24 14.27 -28.81
CA THR A 315 8.69 14.56 -28.65
C THR A 315 9.57 13.81 -29.68
N SER A 316 9.02 12.82 -30.40
CA SER A 316 9.82 12.02 -31.34
C SER A 316 9.95 12.60 -32.77
N THR A 317 9.25 13.71 -33.06
CA THR A 317 9.26 14.31 -34.42
C THR A 317 10.34 15.40 -34.61
N ASN A 318 11.18 15.73 -33.62
CA ASN A 318 12.16 16.82 -33.73
C ASN A 318 13.63 16.44 -33.48
N VAL A 319 14.01 15.17 -33.57
CA VAL A 319 15.42 14.74 -33.41
C VAL A 319 15.96 14.04 -34.70
N SER A 320 15.37 14.30 -35.86
CA SER A 320 15.92 13.78 -37.12
C SER A 320 16.32 14.90 -38.06
N ALA A 321 17.33 15.68 -37.72
CA ALA A 321 18.19 16.46 -38.64
C ALA A 321 19.24 17.27 -37.85
N ARG A 322 20.21 16.63 -37.24
CA ARG A 322 21.52 17.29 -37.02
C ARG A 322 22.64 16.35 -37.45
N HIS A 323 23.25 16.76 -38.54
CA HIS A 323 24.43 16.22 -39.18
C HIS A 323 25.51 15.73 -38.19
N LEU A 324 25.91 14.45 -38.34
CA LEU A 324 27.21 13.97 -37.90
C LEU A 324 28.29 14.58 -38.85
N PRO A 325 29.29 15.28 -38.34
CA PRO A 325 30.50 15.53 -39.15
C PRO A 325 31.35 14.26 -39.20
N LEU A 326 31.61 13.79 -40.39
CA LEU A 326 32.64 12.78 -40.72
C LEU A 326 34.00 13.28 -40.19
N GLN A 327 34.60 12.57 -39.25
CA GLN A 327 36.02 12.73 -38.95
C GLN A 327 36.84 11.98 -39.99
N PRO A 328 37.88 12.58 -40.54
CA PRO A 328 38.79 11.90 -41.46
C PRO A 328 39.71 10.96 -40.71
N ALA A 329 39.93 9.79 -41.31
CA ALA A 329 40.95 8.82 -40.90
C ALA A 329 42.32 9.43 -41.04
N GLU A 330 43.09 9.50 -39.99
CA GLU A 330 44.56 9.69 -40.04
C GLU A 330 45.28 8.41 -39.65
N ARG A 331 46.32 8.18 -40.41
CA ARG A 331 47.20 7.02 -40.54
C ARG A 331 47.98 6.68 -39.26
#